data_119188d27578c689e41e4baec56ae452
#
_entry.id   119188d27578c689e41e4baec56ae452
#
_cell.length_a   1.000
_cell.length_b   1.000
_cell.length_c   1.000
_cell.angle_alpha   90.00
_cell.angle_beta   90.00
_cell.angle_gamma   90.00
#
_symmetry.space_group_name_H-M   'P 1'
#
loop_
_entity.id
_entity.type
_entity.pdbx_description
1 polymer ?
#
loop_
_entity_poly.entity_id
_entity_poly.type
_entity_poly.pdbx_seq_one_letter_code
_entity_poly.pdbx_strand_id
1 'polypeptide(L)'
;MKNKLDEFNVLRKIQSKPESTQRELAKDLGFSLGKLNYCLKALHGKGLVKIENFKKKQKKLSYIKKYILTPKGIDFRINLTIQFMKRKMK
;
A
#
# COMPACT_ATOMS: atom_id res chain seq x y z
N MET A 1 -7.37 10.70 -11.05
CA MET A 1 -8.16 11.12 -9.91
C MET A 1 -7.97 10.23 -8.72
N LYS A 2 -7.89 10.81 -7.56
CA LYS A 2 -7.69 10.01 -6.38
C LYS A 2 -8.93 9.27 -5.99
N ASN A 3 -8.74 8.04 -5.59
CA ASN A 3 -9.82 7.20 -5.14
C ASN A 3 -9.46 6.69 -3.76
N LYS A 4 -10.24 7.10 -2.75
CA LYS A 4 -10.00 6.68 -1.39
C LYS A 4 -10.09 5.17 -1.23
N LEU A 5 -10.96 4.54 -1.98
CA LEU A 5 -11.09 3.09 -1.94
C LEU A 5 -9.83 2.41 -2.45
N ASP A 6 -9.24 2.93 -3.53
CA ASP A 6 -7.99 2.38 -4.04
C ASP A 6 -6.87 2.53 -3.02
N GLU A 7 -6.77 3.71 -2.39
CA GLU A 7 -5.76 3.93 -1.36
C GLU A 7 -5.96 2.99 -0.18
N PHE A 8 -7.20 2.81 0.25
CA PHE A 8 -7.54 1.90 1.32
C PHE A 8 -7.13 0.46 0.98
N ASN A 9 -7.44 0.02 -0.23
CA ASN A 9 -7.12 -1.33 -0.66
C ASN A 9 -5.61 -1.56 -0.71
N VAL A 10 -4.85 -0.57 -1.18
CA VAL A 10 -3.40 -0.66 -1.21
C VAL A 10 -2.85 -0.78 0.22
N LEU A 11 -3.30 0.09 1.12
CA LEU A 11 -2.85 0.05 2.51
C LEU A 11 -3.17 -1.28 3.16
N ARG A 12 -4.37 -1.78 2.95
CA ARG A 12 -4.79 -3.04 3.52
C ARG A 12 -3.94 -4.20 3.02
N LYS A 13 -3.63 -4.19 1.72
CA LYS A 13 -2.82 -5.25 1.13
C LYS A 13 -1.38 -5.22 1.65
N ILE A 14 -0.81 -4.03 1.77
CA ILE A 14 0.53 -3.88 2.32
C ILE A 14 0.57 -4.42 3.75
N GLN A 15 -0.43 -4.10 4.54
CA GLN A 15 -0.48 -4.55 5.93
C GLN A 15 -0.63 -6.06 6.04
N SER A 16 -1.45 -6.66 5.18
CA SER A 16 -1.71 -8.10 5.24
C SER A 16 -0.57 -8.92 4.64
N LYS A 17 0.16 -8.36 3.67
CA LYS A 17 1.27 -9.06 3.01
C LYS A 17 2.47 -8.14 2.90
N PRO A 18 3.15 -7.88 4.02
CA PRO A 18 4.26 -6.92 4.01
C PRO A 18 5.46 -7.38 3.18
N GLU A 19 5.52 -8.66 2.85
CA GLU A 19 6.63 -9.20 2.05
C GLU A 19 6.40 -9.08 0.55
N SER A 20 5.23 -8.61 0.13
CA SER A 20 4.90 -8.55 -1.29
C SER A 20 5.76 -7.55 -2.03
N THR A 21 6.18 -7.92 -3.23
CA THR A 21 6.81 -6.99 -4.14
C THR A 21 5.75 -6.09 -4.76
N GLN A 22 6.19 -5.00 -5.38
CA GLN A 22 5.28 -4.11 -6.07
C GLN A 22 4.46 -4.84 -7.15
N ARG A 23 5.11 -5.73 -7.88
CA ARG A 23 4.45 -6.50 -8.92
C ARG A 23 3.37 -7.41 -8.35
N GLU A 24 3.67 -8.06 -7.23
CA GLU A 24 2.70 -8.91 -6.55
C GLU A 24 1.52 -8.12 -6.03
N LEU A 25 1.79 -6.94 -5.47
CA LEU A 25 0.72 -6.07 -5.01
C LEU A 25 -0.21 -5.67 -6.14
N ALA A 26 0.36 -5.30 -7.29
CA ALA A 26 -0.43 -4.91 -8.44
C ALA A 26 -1.31 -6.07 -8.90
N LYS A 27 -0.73 -7.25 -8.97
CA LYS A 27 -1.46 -8.45 -9.39
C LYS A 27 -2.62 -8.74 -8.44
N ASP A 28 -2.35 -8.72 -7.14
CA ASP A 28 -3.37 -9.03 -6.13
C ASP A 28 -4.50 -8.03 -6.15
N LEU A 29 -4.21 -6.77 -6.45
CA LEU A 29 -5.21 -5.71 -6.47
C LEU A 29 -5.89 -5.56 -7.81
N GLY A 30 -5.39 -6.24 -8.85
CA GLY A 30 -5.91 -6.06 -10.18
C GLY A 30 -5.55 -4.72 -10.78
N PHE A 31 -4.44 -4.12 -10.33
CA PHE A 31 -3.97 -2.83 -10.83
C PHE A 31 -2.87 -3.03 -11.85
N SER A 32 -2.76 -2.07 -12.77
CA SER A 32 -1.53 -1.96 -13.55
C SER A 32 -0.40 -1.48 -12.65
N LEU A 33 0.84 -1.72 -13.08
CA LEU A 33 1.99 -1.21 -12.33
C LEU A 33 1.98 0.31 -12.25
N GLY A 34 1.55 0.97 -13.33
CA GLY A 34 1.47 2.43 -13.31
C GLY A 34 0.46 2.94 -12.30
N LYS A 35 -0.70 2.30 -12.23
CA LYS A 35 -1.71 2.70 -11.26
C LYS A 35 -1.23 2.47 -9.84
N LEU A 36 -0.58 1.33 -9.59
CA LEU A 36 -0.05 1.04 -8.27
C LEU A 36 1.03 2.05 -7.89
N ASN A 37 1.94 2.36 -8.81
CA ASN A 37 2.98 3.35 -8.56
C ASN A 37 2.39 4.71 -8.20
N TYR A 38 1.36 5.11 -8.92
CA TYR A 38 0.69 6.38 -8.64
C TYR A 38 0.12 6.39 -7.21
N CYS A 39 -0.54 5.31 -6.82
CA CYS A 39 -1.11 5.21 -5.49
C CYS A 39 -0.02 5.21 -4.41
N LEU A 40 1.06 4.45 -4.63
CA LEU A 40 2.15 4.37 -3.67
C LEU A 40 2.85 5.72 -3.49
N LYS A 41 3.05 6.46 -4.58
CA LYS A 41 3.65 7.78 -4.48
C LYS A 41 2.75 8.73 -3.70
N ALA A 42 1.46 8.68 -3.95
CA ALA A 42 0.51 9.51 -3.23
C ALA A 42 0.51 9.19 -1.74
N LEU A 43 0.49 7.90 -1.40
CA LEU A 43 0.49 7.48 -0.01
C LEU A 43 1.80 7.84 0.69
N HIS A 44 2.91 7.69 -0.01
CA HIS A 44 4.21 8.07 0.53
C HIS A 44 4.28 9.58 0.76
N GLY A 45 3.76 10.35 -0.18
CA GLY A 45 3.72 11.81 -0.04
C GLY A 45 2.88 12.28 1.14
N LYS A 46 1.87 11.52 1.50
CA LYS A 46 1.03 11.83 2.66
C LYS A 46 1.62 11.33 3.98
N GLY A 47 2.75 10.61 3.92
CA GLY A 47 3.36 10.05 5.12
C GLY A 47 2.67 8.81 5.64
N LEU A 48 1.88 8.13 4.81
CA LEU A 48 1.11 6.97 5.22
C LEU A 48 1.87 5.67 5.04
N VAL A 49 2.81 5.64 4.12
CA VAL A 49 3.71 4.50 3.94
C VAL A 49 5.14 5.02 3.84
N LYS A 50 6.08 4.17 4.19
CA LYS A 50 7.48 4.45 3.95
C LYS A 50 8.07 3.34 3.08
N ILE A 51 9.12 3.66 2.38
CA ILE A 51 9.78 2.77 1.44
C ILE A 51 11.11 2.34 2.03
N GLU A 52 11.34 1.03 2.08
CA GLU A 52 12.63 0.50 2.51
C GLU A 52 13.19 -0.41 1.43
N ASN A 53 14.49 -0.37 1.26
CA ASN A 53 15.18 -1.23 0.32
C ASN A 53 15.80 -2.38 1.07
N PHE A 54 15.52 -3.59 0.61
CA PHE A 54 16.10 -4.79 1.18
C PHE A 54 16.95 -5.49 0.15
N LYS A 55 18.16 -5.88 0.54
CA LYS A 55 19.05 -6.61 -0.33
C LYS A 55 18.62 -8.08 -0.33
N LYS A 56 18.45 -8.64 -1.52
CA LYS A 56 18.16 -10.06 -1.63
C LYS A 56 19.41 -10.87 -1.30
N LYS A 57 19.24 -11.88 -0.44
CA LYS A 57 20.37 -12.72 -0.06
C LYS A 57 20.98 -13.47 -1.23
N GLN A 58 20.16 -13.87 -2.19
CA GLN A 58 20.60 -14.73 -3.27
C GLN A 58 21.11 -13.99 -4.50
N LYS A 59 20.91 -12.69 -4.54
CA LYS A 59 21.35 -11.87 -5.67
C LYS A 59 22.09 -10.67 -5.15
N LYS A 60 23.37 -10.62 -5.46
CA LYS A 60 24.27 -9.65 -4.87
C LYS A 60 23.88 -8.20 -5.09
N LEU A 61 23.32 -7.89 -6.24
CA LEU A 61 23.04 -6.51 -6.60
C LEU A 61 21.56 -6.20 -6.69
N SER A 62 20.72 -7.10 -6.20
CA SER A 62 19.27 -6.91 -6.27
C SER A 62 18.73 -6.36 -4.97
N TYR A 63 17.90 -5.34 -5.09
CA TYR A 63 17.19 -4.77 -3.96
C TYR A 63 15.70 -4.87 -4.23
N ILE A 64 14.96 -5.19 -3.20
CA ILE A 64 13.50 -5.16 -3.25
C ILE A 64 13.04 -3.97 -2.46
N LYS A 65 12.19 -3.16 -3.07
CA LYS A 65 11.54 -2.08 -2.34
C LYS A 65 10.37 -2.64 -1.57
N LYS A 66 10.36 -2.41 -0.29
CA LYS A 66 9.24 -2.78 0.56
C LYS A 66 8.51 -1.53 1.01
N TYR A 67 7.19 -1.64 1.04
CA TYR A 67 6.33 -0.55 1.47
C TYR A 67 5.73 -0.94 2.81
N ILE A 68 5.92 -0.08 3.79
CA ILE A 68 5.50 -0.37 5.17
C ILE A 68 4.59 0.75 5.61
N LEU A 69 3.48 0.40 6.26
CA LEU A 69 2.59 1.42 6.81
C LEU A 69 3.27 2.10 7.98
N THR A 70 3.17 3.43 7.99
CA THR A 70 3.56 4.22 9.14
C THR A 70 2.43 4.16 10.17
N PRO A 71 2.67 4.57 11.43
CA PRO A 71 1.57 4.69 12.38
C PRO A 71 0.43 5.57 11.86
N LYS A 72 0.78 6.64 11.15
CA LYS A 72 -0.23 7.50 10.53
C LYS A 72 -1.02 6.75 9.47
N GLY A 73 -0.36 5.88 8.70
CA GLY A 73 -1.01 5.06 7.69
C GLY A 73 -1.98 4.06 8.30
N ILE A 74 -1.62 3.48 9.42
CA ILE A 74 -2.50 2.56 10.13
C ILE A 74 -3.75 3.29 10.62
N ASP A 75 -3.59 4.45 11.21
CA ASP A 75 -4.72 5.26 11.65
C ASP A 75 -5.63 5.63 10.49
N PHE A 76 -5.04 6.04 9.38
CA PHE A 76 -5.80 6.41 8.19
C PHE A 76 -6.63 5.23 7.69
N ARG A 77 -6.04 4.05 7.64
CA ARG A 77 -6.74 2.85 7.20
C ARG A 77 -7.90 2.50 8.14
N ILE A 78 -7.68 2.61 9.44
CA ILE A 78 -8.72 2.33 10.43
C ILE A 78 -9.89 3.31 10.26
N ASN A 79 -9.58 4.58 10.10
CA ASN A 79 -10.61 5.60 9.90
C ASN A 79 -11.43 5.36 8.65
N LEU A 80 -10.77 4.95 7.55
CA LEU A 80 -11.50 4.63 6.33
C LEU A 80 -12.40 3.41 6.52
N THR A 81 -11.92 2.42 7.27
CA THR A 81 -12.74 1.25 7.57
C THR A 81 -14.02 1.65 8.29
N ILE A 82 -13.89 2.50 9.30
CA ILE A 82 -15.04 2.98 10.05
C ILE A 82 -16.00 3.73 9.16
N GLN A 83 -15.49 4.61 8.28
CA GLN A 83 -16.34 5.36 7.37
C GLN A 83 -17.10 4.45 6.42
N PHE A 84 -16.44 3.46 5.87
CA PHE A 84 -17.09 2.52 4.96
C PHE A 84 -18.16 1.70 5.68
N MET A 85 -17.90 1.29 6.90
CA MET A 85 -18.87 0.55 7.69
C MET A 85 -20.10 1.40 8.00
N LYS A 86 -19.89 2.65 8.35
CA LYS A 86 -21.01 3.55 8.62
C LYS A 86 -21.92 3.71 7.40
N ARG A 87 -21.32 3.79 6.22
CA ARG A 87 -22.12 3.91 5.00
C ARG A 87 -22.97 2.68 4.77
N LYS A 88 -22.44 1.50 5.07
CA LYS A 88 -23.18 0.26 4.87
C LYS A 88 -24.31 0.09 5.88
N MET A 89 -24.18 0.68 7.02
CA MET A 89 -25.14 0.50 8.10
C MET A 89 -26.36 1.44 8.01
N LYS A 90 -26.40 2.26 7.01
CA LYS A 90 -27.55 3.11 6.83
C LYS A 90 -28.79 2.35 6.47
#